data_1947dfc3edda520ed1b3904a9ae087ca
#
_entry.id   1947dfc3edda520ed1b3904a9ae087ca
#
_cell.length_a   1.000
_cell.length_b   1.000
_cell.length_c   1.000
_cell.angle_alpha   90.00
_cell.angle_beta   90.00
_cell.angle_gamma   90.00
#
_symmetry.space_group_name_H-M   'P 1'
#
loop_
_entity.id
_entity.type
_entity.pdbx_description
1 polymer ?
#
loop_
_entity_poly.entity_id
_entity_poly.type
_entity_poly.pdbx_seq_one_letter_code
_entity_poly.pdbx_strand_id
1 'polypeptide(L)'
;MARRNRGRSGAVIRGPLAPFAGDYEIQLRARGYSSRSVVCEVRYLARLSQWMENCRLNAADLNVERIDEFLGGLPRRRDGGRVCSRRGLIQILGVLDDSGVLCPQAEKPASPSEVLLASFERFLLQERAVAPSTAVVYVARARRFLDWCAPNAELGGLTANDVINAVLRVSASASPSTTKLFVSALRSFLRFSFVEGLTPNELSAAALSVPRRRRSSPPMGIDRRAADALLRSCDRRRSVGRRDYAILLVLLRLGLRAGEVGGLCLQDFDWRAGEVTVHGKGGRVHRLPLPTDVGEAIVAYLRRGRPNGAARREAFLRVVAPTGPLGTNGISRVVRCACSRAGVPMVRAHRLRHTLACQMVEVGVALPEIALVLRHSSLSSSVEYARVDIQALRAVAQPWPGGDR
;
A
#
# COMPACT_ATOMS: atom_id res chain seq x y z
N MET A 1 25.38 40.69 -4.71
CA MET A 1 26.46 39.75 -4.24
C MET A 1 25.84 38.42 -3.88
N ALA A 2 26.02 37.41 -4.72
CA ALA A 2 25.45 36.05 -4.50
C ALA A 2 26.20 35.37 -3.34
N ARG A 3 25.49 35.09 -2.23
CA ARG A 3 26.05 34.34 -1.09
C ARG A 3 26.40 32.93 -1.52
N ARG A 4 27.68 32.60 -1.56
CA ARG A 4 28.20 31.25 -1.73
C ARG A 4 28.02 30.49 -0.41
N ASN A 5 27.04 29.60 -0.32
CA ASN A 5 26.90 28.72 0.82
C ASN A 5 27.54 27.35 0.45
N ARG A 6 28.64 26.99 1.13
CA ARG A 6 29.23 25.65 1.01
C ARG A 6 28.48 24.75 1.96
N GLY A 7 27.61 23.89 1.43
CA GLY A 7 27.11 22.78 2.22
C GLY A 7 28.26 21.91 2.74
N ARG A 8 28.07 21.24 3.89
CA ARG A 8 29.05 20.29 4.47
C ARG A 8 29.50 19.19 3.51
N SER A 9 28.77 18.98 2.42
CA SER A 9 29.04 18.00 1.35
C SER A 9 30.06 18.48 0.29
N GLY A 10 30.61 19.69 0.40
CA GLY A 10 31.60 20.25 -0.54
C GLY A 10 31.06 20.68 -1.91
N ALA A 11 29.78 20.50 -2.21
CA ALA A 11 29.15 21.02 -3.42
C ALA A 11 28.81 22.50 -3.26
N VAL A 12 29.28 23.33 -4.21
CA VAL A 12 28.89 24.75 -4.26
C VAL A 12 27.55 24.84 -4.96
N ILE A 13 26.52 25.28 -4.23
CA ILE A 13 25.18 25.53 -4.77
C ILE A 13 25.07 27.02 -5.09
N ARG A 14 24.61 27.36 -6.29
CA ARG A 14 24.29 28.70 -6.78
C ARG A 14 22.81 28.76 -7.11
N GLY A 15 22.26 29.97 -7.22
CA GLY A 15 20.88 30.20 -7.58
C GLY A 15 19.90 30.17 -6.38
N PRO A 16 18.60 30.16 -6.64
CA PRO A 16 17.57 30.45 -5.65
C PRO A 16 17.49 29.47 -4.48
N LEU A 17 17.96 28.22 -4.63
CA LEU A 17 17.94 27.22 -3.57
C LEU A 17 19.23 27.18 -2.72
N ALA A 18 20.23 28.00 -3.02
CA ALA A 18 21.50 28.03 -2.29
C ALA A 18 21.34 28.30 -0.78
N PRO A 19 20.45 29.21 -0.30
CA PRO A 19 20.26 29.45 1.13
C PRO A 19 19.76 28.22 1.90
N PHE A 20 18.99 27.34 1.26
CA PHE A 20 18.29 26.21 1.88
C PHE A 20 19.09 24.90 1.83
N ALA A 21 20.28 24.92 1.24
CA ALA A 21 21.09 23.72 1.04
C ALA A 21 21.51 23.04 2.34
N GLY A 22 21.81 23.82 3.39
CA GLY A 22 22.19 23.32 4.70
C GLY A 22 21.03 22.57 5.40
N ASP A 23 19.86 23.18 5.40
CA ASP A 23 18.66 22.61 6.02
C ASP A 23 18.17 21.36 5.26
N TYR A 24 18.28 21.39 3.93
CA TYR A 24 18.00 20.22 3.10
C TYR A 24 18.93 19.05 3.43
N GLU A 25 20.24 19.30 3.61
CA GLU A 25 21.19 18.27 4.03
C GLU A 25 20.86 17.70 5.41
N ILE A 26 20.52 18.55 6.36
CA ILE A 26 20.08 18.15 7.72
C ILE A 26 18.82 17.29 7.64
N GLN A 27 17.84 17.73 6.88
CA GLN A 27 16.58 16.99 6.71
C GLN A 27 16.77 15.62 6.05
N LEU A 28 17.63 15.51 5.04
CA LEU A 28 17.96 14.24 4.42
C LEU A 28 18.61 13.28 5.43
N ARG A 29 19.56 13.77 6.25
CA ARG A 29 20.20 12.97 7.31
C ARG A 29 19.19 12.51 8.35
N ALA A 30 18.33 13.40 8.83
CA ALA A 30 17.26 13.08 9.76
C ALA A 30 16.29 12.00 9.21
N ARG A 31 16.08 11.97 7.90
CA ARG A 31 15.28 10.94 7.22
C ARG A 31 16.05 9.66 6.89
N GLY A 32 17.30 9.53 7.37
CA GLY A 32 18.10 8.31 7.27
C GLY A 32 18.81 8.10 5.93
N TYR A 33 19.03 9.16 5.14
CA TYR A 33 19.88 9.07 3.95
C TYR A 33 21.33 8.86 4.33
N SER A 34 22.03 7.92 3.67
CA SER A 34 23.48 7.72 3.87
C SER A 34 24.25 8.95 3.41
N SER A 35 25.46 9.17 3.97
CA SER A 35 26.31 10.29 3.57
C SER A 35 26.54 10.35 2.05
N ARG A 36 26.73 9.18 1.41
CA ARG A 36 26.87 9.10 -0.05
C ARG A 36 25.61 9.53 -0.80
N SER A 37 24.44 9.13 -0.28
CA SER A 37 23.15 9.53 -0.87
C SER A 37 22.90 11.02 -0.67
N VAL A 38 23.21 11.57 0.49
CA VAL A 38 23.10 13.01 0.77
C VAL A 38 23.96 13.81 -0.22
N VAL A 39 25.23 13.45 -0.42
CA VAL A 39 26.11 14.10 -1.41
C VAL A 39 25.49 14.07 -2.81
N CYS A 40 24.89 12.94 -3.17
CA CYS A 40 24.23 12.77 -4.46
C CYS A 40 23.02 13.70 -4.61
N GLU A 41 22.14 13.72 -3.61
CA GLU A 41 20.91 14.56 -3.62
C GLU A 41 21.26 16.06 -3.60
N VAL A 42 22.28 16.46 -2.84
CA VAL A 42 22.78 17.85 -2.81
C VAL A 42 23.33 18.29 -4.17
N ARG A 43 24.01 17.40 -4.91
CA ARG A 43 24.44 17.69 -6.28
C ARG A 43 23.26 17.88 -7.23
N TYR A 44 22.17 17.13 -7.05
CA TYR A 44 20.96 17.34 -7.85
C TYR A 44 20.20 18.58 -7.45
N LEU A 45 20.21 18.94 -6.16
CA LEU A 45 19.70 20.23 -5.72
C LEU A 45 20.46 21.39 -6.39
N ALA A 46 21.80 21.30 -6.49
CA ALA A 46 22.59 22.30 -7.19
C ALA A 46 22.20 22.44 -8.67
N ARG A 47 21.93 21.31 -9.35
CA ARG A 47 21.45 21.32 -10.74
C ARG A 47 20.04 21.89 -10.88
N LEU A 48 19.14 21.53 -9.95
CA LEU A 48 17.79 22.07 -9.91
C LEU A 48 17.83 23.58 -9.70
N SER A 49 18.64 24.05 -8.76
CA SER A 49 18.81 25.49 -8.48
C SER A 49 19.35 26.26 -9.68
N GLN A 50 20.32 25.69 -10.40
CA GLN A 50 20.85 26.30 -11.62
C GLN A 50 19.83 26.32 -12.77
N TRP A 51 19.02 25.23 -12.91
CA TRP A 51 17.93 25.18 -13.87
C TRP A 51 16.87 26.24 -13.57
N MET A 52 16.51 26.42 -12.28
CA MET A 52 15.57 27.47 -11.85
C MET A 52 16.10 28.85 -12.17
N GLU A 53 17.40 29.12 -11.91
CA GLU A 53 18.06 30.40 -12.24
C GLU A 53 17.99 30.68 -13.75
N ASN A 54 18.26 29.67 -14.59
CA ASN A 54 18.15 29.78 -16.04
C ASN A 54 16.71 30.04 -16.52
N CYS A 55 15.72 29.50 -15.81
CA CYS A 55 14.30 29.75 -16.07
C CYS A 55 13.78 31.04 -15.38
N ARG A 56 14.63 31.81 -14.71
CA ARG A 56 14.29 33.03 -13.93
C ARG A 56 13.22 32.76 -12.84
N LEU A 57 13.26 31.56 -12.23
CA LEU A 57 12.37 31.14 -11.15
C LEU A 57 13.03 31.46 -9.79
N ASN A 58 12.22 31.88 -8.82
CA ASN A 58 12.61 32.06 -7.42
C ASN A 58 12.32 30.78 -6.61
N ALA A 59 12.84 30.69 -5.37
CA ALA A 59 12.58 29.56 -4.50
C ALA A 59 11.09 29.36 -4.19
N ALA A 60 10.30 30.43 -4.13
CA ALA A 60 8.86 30.40 -3.92
C ALA A 60 8.07 29.79 -5.09
N ASP A 61 8.63 29.78 -6.30
CA ASP A 61 7.99 29.22 -7.50
C ASP A 61 8.14 27.71 -7.60
N LEU A 62 8.93 27.09 -6.69
CA LEU A 62 9.19 25.65 -6.74
C LEU A 62 7.99 24.86 -6.23
N ASN A 63 7.51 23.96 -7.06
CA ASN A 63 6.44 23.02 -6.75
C ASN A 63 6.77 21.63 -7.30
N VAL A 64 5.85 20.69 -7.12
CA VAL A 64 6.03 19.30 -7.56
C VAL A 64 6.13 19.20 -9.07
N GLU A 65 5.34 19.99 -9.80
CA GLU A 65 5.30 20.03 -11.26
C GLU A 65 6.63 20.51 -11.83
N ARG A 66 7.21 21.57 -11.25
CA ARG A 66 8.53 22.08 -11.64
C ARG A 66 9.67 21.08 -11.40
N ILE A 67 9.59 20.34 -10.27
CA ILE A 67 10.53 19.23 -10.02
C ILE A 67 10.38 18.14 -11.08
N ASP A 68 9.15 17.80 -11.48
CA ASP A 68 8.90 16.79 -12.50
C ASP A 68 9.34 17.27 -13.90
N GLU A 69 9.16 18.53 -14.24
CA GLU A 69 9.67 19.18 -15.45
C GLU A 69 11.20 19.09 -15.53
N PHE A 70 11.89 19.51 -14.46
CA PHE A 70 13.34 19.37 -14.37
C PHE A 70 13.81 17.94 -14.55
N LEU A 71 13.16 16.98 -13.87
CA LEU A 71 13.50 15.57 -13.97
C LEU A 71 13.21 14.98 -15.36
N GLY A 72 12.22 15.53 -16.06
CA GLY A 72 11.89 15.17 -17.44
C GLY A 72 12.99 15.55 -18.43
N GLY A 73 13.68 16.68 -18.18
CA GLY A 73 14.79 17.17 -18.99
C GLY A 73 16.14 16.47 -18.71
N LEU A 74 16.24 15.64 -17.67
CA LEU A 74 17.48 14.94 -17.37
C LEU A 74 17.69 13.69 -18.25
N PRO A 75 18.93 13.43 -18.72
CA PRO A 75 19.24 12.24 -19.50
C PRO A 75 18.94 10.97 -18.70
N ARG A 76 18.35 9.97 -19.34
CA ARG A 76 18.15 8.64 -18.76
C ARG A 76 19.46 7.86 -18.78
N ARG A 77 19.69 7.03 -17.75
CA ARG A 77 20.80 6.09 -17.76
C ARG A 77 20.61 5.04 -18.85
N ARG A 78 21.70 4.44 -19.33
CA ARG A 78 21.69 3.35 -20.32
C ARG A 78 20.88 2.11 -19.86
N ASP A 79 20.71 1.92 -18.54
CA ASP A 79 19.89 0.86 -17.92
C ASP A 79 18.41 1.25 -17.76
N GLY A 80 17.97 2.37 -18.34
CA GLY A 80 16.61 2.88 -18.24
C GLY A 80 16.26 3.53 -16.89
N GLY A 81 17.17 3.50 -15.91
CA GLY A 81 16.99 4.11 -14.60
C GLY A 81 17.13 5.63 -14.66
N ARG A 82 16.41 6.34 -13.76
CA ARG A 82 16.61 7.77 -13.56
C ARG A 82 17.91 8.02 -12.78
N VAL A 83 18.68 8.99 -13.21
CA VAL A 83 19.94 9.38 -12.56
C VAL A 83 19.69 10.01 -11.19
N CYS A 84 18.50 10.64 -10.97
CA CYS A 84 18.10 11.35 -9.77
C CYS A 84 16.83 10.77 -9.15
N SER A 85 16.75 10.79 -7.83
CA SER A 85 15.56 10.38 -7.09
C SER A 85 14.58 11.55 -6.95
N ARG A 86 13.42 11.47 -7.64
CA ARG A 86 12.29 12.40 -7.40
C ARG A 86 11.97 12.51 -5.91
N ARG A 87 12.03 11.38 -5.20
CA ARG A 87 11.74 11.31 -3.77
C ARG A 87 12.73 12.10 -2.92
N GLY A 88 14.00 12.18 -3.31
CA GLY A 88 15.00 13.00 -2.66
C GLY A 88 14.71 14.49 -2.86
N LEU A 89 14.56 14.93 -4.13
CA LEU A 89 14.34 16.34 -4.45
C LEU A 89 13.04 16.90 -3.87
N ILE A 90 11.97 16.14 -3.83
CA ILE A 90 10.71 16.61 -3.19
C ILE A 90 10.92 17.01 -1.72
N GLN A 91 11.95 16.49 -1.03
CA GLN A 91 12.20 16.89 0.35
C GLN A 91 12.56 18.38 0.50
N ILE A 92 13.03 19.03 -0.58
CA ILE A 92 13.33 20.48 -0.54
C ILE A 92 12.06 21.32 -0.34
N LEU A 93 10.91 20.84 -0.85
CA LEU A 93 9.65 21.56 -0.64
C LEU A 93 9.30 21.67 0.85
N GLY A 94 9.54 20.60 1.63
CA GLY A 94 9.36 20.66 3.09
C GLY A 94 10.31 21.66 3.76
N VAL A 95 11.56 21.79 3.29
CA VAL A 95 12.50 22.79 3.82
C VAL A 95 12.05 24.20 3.50
N LEU A 96 11.55 24.43 2.28
CA LEU A 96 11.05 25.75 1.86
C LEU A 96 9.76 26.12 2.61
N ASP A 97 8.90 25.17 2.88
CA ASP A 97 7.67 25.33 3.67
C ASP A 97 8.01 25.66 5.13
N ASP A 98 8.87 24.88 5.77
CA ASP A 98 9.37 25.11 7.13
C ASP A 98 10.06 26.50 7.27
N SER A 99 10.63 27.02 6.18
CA SER A 99 11.29 28.32 6.11
C SER A 99 10.33 29.47 5.75
N GLY A 100 9.04 29.19 5.53
CA GLY A 100 8.03 30.18 5.14
C GLY A 100 8.25 30.81 3.76
N VAL A 101 9.03 30.14 2.89
CA VAL A 101 9.37 30.65 1.54
C VAL A 101 8.33 30.26 0.51
N LEU A 102 7.73 29.08 0.68
CA LEU A 102 6.61 28.73 -0.18
C LEU A 102 5.45 29.63 0.21
N CYS A 103 5.11 30.58 -0.68
CA CYS A 103 3.81 31.20 -0.57
C CYS A 103 2.77 30.08 -0.52
N PRO A 104 1.80 30.12 0.41
CA PRO A 104 0.62 29.27 0.26
C PRO A 104 0.18 29.51 -1.18
N GLN A 105 0.37 28.51 -2.04
CA GLN A 105 -0.19 28.60 -3.38
C GLN A 105 -1.65 28.94 -3.12
N ALA A 106 -2.12 30.08 -3.64
CA ALA A 106 -3.54 30.35 -3.65
C ALA A 106 -4.14 29.06 -4.19
N GLU A 107 -4.81 28.30 -3.30
CA GLU A 107 -5.36 26.99 -3.64
C GLU A 107 -6.09 27.23 -4.94
N LYS A 108 -5.63 26.59 -5.99
CA LYS A 108 -6.36 26.61 -7.25
C LYS A 108 -7.80 26.34 -6.87
N PRO A 109 -8.77 27.24 -7.15
CA PRO A 109 -10.11 27.05 -6.63
C PRO A 109 -10.50 25.61 -6.95
N ALA A 110 -10.82 24.85 -5.90
CA ALA A 110 -11.10 23.42 -6.05
C ALA A 110 -12.18 23.30 -7.12
N SER A 111 -11.96 22.44 -8.10
CA SER A 111 -12.98 22.26 -9.14
C SER A 111 -14.29 21.82 -8.47
N PRO A 112 -15.46 22.10 -9.05
CA PRO A 112 -16.73 21.64 -8.50
C PRO A 112 -16.72 20.14 -8.18
N SER A 113 -16.07 19.34 -9.02
CA SER A 113 -15.87 17.90 -8.82
C SER A 113 -15.00 17.59 -7.60
N GLU A 114 -13.97 18.40 -7.29
CA GLU A 114 -13.14 18.21 -6.10
C GLU A 114 -13.88 18.56 -4.82
N VAL A 115 -14.67 19.63 -4.83
CA VAL A 115 -15.54 20.01 -3.70
C VAL A 115 -16.56 18.90 -3.43
N LEU A 116 -17.22 18.39 -4.46
CA LEU A 116 -18.17 17.30 -4.36
C LEU A 116 -17.53 16.01 -3.81
N LEU A 117 -16.36 15.65 -4.29
CA LEU A 117 -15.64 14.46 -3.83
C LEU A 117 -15.14 14.61 -2.39
N ALA A 118 -14.77 15.80 -1.95
CA ALA A 118 -14.41 16.07 -0.55
C ALA A 118 -15.64 15.94 0.38
N SER A 119 -16.81 16.39 -0.06
CA SER A 119 -18.06 16.19 0.67
C SER A 119 -18.45 14.72 0.76
N PHE A 120 -18.29 13.97 -0.35
CA PHE A 120 -18.50 12.52 -0.35
C PHE A 120 -17.53 11.77 0.57
N GLU A 121 -16.25 12.18 0.62
CA GLU A 121 -15.27 11.59 1.54
C GLU A 121 -15.68 11.82 2.99
N ARG A 122 -16.13 13.03 3.34
CA ARG A 122 -16.63 13.37 4.68
C ARG A 122 -17.83 12.51 5.06
N PHE A 123 -18.82 12.38 4.17
CA PHE A 123 -19.97 11.49 4.34
C PHE A 123 -19.54 10.05 4.63
N LEU A 124 -18.60 9.51 3.85
CA LEU A 124 -18.10 8.15 4.05
C LEU A 124 -17.45 7.96 5.42
N LEU A 125 -16.66 8.93 5.88
CA LEU A 125 -15.90 8.84 7.12
C LEU A 125 -16.76 9.10 8.35
N GLN A 126 -17.62 10.12 8.31
CA GLN A 126 -18.37 10.60 9.47
C GLN A 126 -19.73 9.90 9.62
N GLU A 127 -20.51 9.79 8.55
CA GLU A 127 -21.88 9.26 8.62
C GLU A 127 -21.92 7.74 8.40
N ARG A 128 -21.06 7.22 7.50
CA ARG A 128 -21.03 5.79 7.18
C ARG A 128 -19.96 5.02 7.96
N ALA A 129 -19.15 5.69 8.76
CA ALA A 129 -18.05 5.12 9.53
C ALA A 129 -17.16 4.14 8.72
N VAL A 130 -16.95 4.46 7.44
CA VAL A 130 -16.14 3.64 6.54
C VAL A 130 -14.67 3.82 6.88
N ALA A 131 -13.90 2.73 6.87
CA ALA A 131 -12.47 2.81 7.11
C ALA A 131 -11.77 3.78 6.11
N PRO A 132 -10.82 4.63 6.55
CA PRO A 132 -10.18 5.63 5.69
C PRO A 132 -9.60 5.05 4.38
N SER A 133 -8.99 3.87 4.44
CA SER A 133 -8.49 3.19 3.25
C SER A 133 -9.59 2.81 2.24
N THR A 134 -10.80 2.55 2.71
CA THR A 134 -11.96 2.25 1.85
C THR A 134 -12.53 3.55 1.28
N ALA A 135 -12.60 4.62 2.08
CA ALA A 135 -13.04 5.94 1.62
C ALA A 135 -12.17 6.43 0.44
N VAL A 136 -10.84 6.38 0.58
CA VAL A 136 -9.91 6.72 -0.52
C VAL A 136 -10.21 5.94 -1.81
N VAL A 137 -10.50 4.64 -1.69
CA VAL A 137 -10.84 3.80 -2.86
C VAL A 137 -12.18 4.21 -3.44
N TYR A 138 -13.18 4.49 -2.62
CA TYR A 138 -14.52 4.88 -3.09
C TYR A 138 -14.49 6.25 -3.77
N VAL A 139 -13.83 7.23 -3.19
CA VAL A 139 -13.63 8.56 -3.78
C VAL A 139 -12.92 8.46 -5.14
N ALA A 140 -11.85 7.65 -5.25
CA ALA A 140 -11.17 7.44 -6.53
C ALA A 140 -12.07 6.79 -7.61
N ARG A 141 -13.04 5.95 -7.22
CA ARG A 141 -14.01 5.38 -8.16
C ARG A 141 -15.10 6.38 -8.53
N ALA A 142 -15.57 7.18 -7.59
CA ALA A 142 -16.51 8.27 -7.83
C ALA A 142 -15.89 9.32 -8.78
N ARG A 143 -14.63 9.71 -8.56
CA ARG A 143 -13.89 10.61 -9.47
C ARG A 143 -13.91 10.08 -10.90
N ARG A 144 -13.56 8.80 -11.09
CA ARG A 144 -13.55 8.18 -12.41
C ARG A 144 -14.94 8.20 -13.08
N PHE A 145 -16.01 8.06 -12.30
CA PHE A 145 -17.37 8.16 -12.79
C PHE A 145 -17.71 9.60 -13.21
N LEU A 146 -17.39 10.58 -12.38
CA LEU A 146 -17.59 12.00 -12.68
C LEU A 146 -16.82 12.42 -13.94
N ASP A 147 -15.57 12.00 -14.10
CA ASP A 147 -14.75 12.30 -15.29
C ASP A 147 -15.45 11.83 -16.59
N TRP A 148 -16.33 10.84 -16.53
CA TRP A 148 -17.03 10.30 -17.70
C TRP A 148 -18.42 10.89 -17.92
N CYS A 149 -19.16 11.14 -16.86
CA CYS A 149 -20.58 11.42 -16.93
C CYS A 149 -20.94 12.85 -16.52
N ALA A 150 -20.13 13.48 -15.66
CA ALA A 150 -20.41 14.80 -15.09
C ALA A 150 -19.11 15.55 -14.72
N PRO A 151 -18.26 15.92 -15.69
CA PRO A 151 -16.95 16.53 -15.42
C PRO A 151 -17.05 17.85 -14.65
N ASN A 152 -18.16 18.57 -14.75
CA ASN A 152 -18.44 19.81 -14.01
C ASN A 152 -19.19 19.59 -12.71
N ALA A 153 -19.36 18.33 -12.27
CA ALA A 153 -20.16 17.92 -11.10
C ALA A 153 -21.67 18.30 -11.19
N GLU A 154 -22.19 18.51 -12.38
CA GLU A 154 -23.61 18.74 -12.62
C GLU A 154 -24.33 17.38 -12.68
N LEU A 155 -24.92 16.95 -11.56
CA LEU A 155 -25.56 15.64 -11.44
C LEU A 155 -27.08 15.65 -11.73
N GLY A 156 -27.68 16.84 -11.87
CA GLY A 156 -29.12 16.99 -12.10
C GLY A 156 -29.65 16.31 -13.37
N GLY A 157 -28.83 16.24 -14.41
CA GLY A 157 -29.15 15.58 -15.67
C GLY A 157 -28.75 14.10 -15.75
N LEU A 158 -28.24 13.50 -14.66
CA LEU A 158 -27.75 12.13 -14.66
C LEU A 158 -28.90 11.14 -14.83
N THR A 159 -28.73 10.16 -15.72
CA THR A 159 -29.74 9.15 -16.04
C THR A 159 -29.31 7.74 -15.58
N ALA A 160 -30.25 6.82 -15.48
CA ALA A 160 -29.96 5.41 -15.23
C ALA A 160 -29.05 4.81 -16.33
N ASN A 161 -29.19 5.27 -17.58
CA ASN A 161 -28.39 4.81 -18.70
C ASN A 161 -26.91 5.18 -18.54
N ASP A 162 -26.61 6.38 -18.02
CA ASP A 162 -25.22 6.81 -17.76
C ASP A 162 -24.58 5.91 -16.70
N VAL A 163 -25.31 5.54 -15.66
CA VAL A 163 -24.86 4.62 -14.61
C VAL A 163 -24.58 3.23 -15.18
N ILE A 164 -25.50 2.69 -15.99
CA ILE A 164 -25.33 1.37 -16.64
C ILE A 164 -24.12 1.40 -17.57
N ASN A 165 -23.97 2.41 -18.40
CA ASN A 165 -22.86 2.54 -19.35
C ASN A 165 -21.51 2.64 -18.62
N ALA A 166 -21.44 3.37 -17.48
CA ALA A 166 -20.24 3.43 -16.67
C ALA A 166 -19.85 2.04 -16.10
N VAL A 167 -20.82 1.26 -15.65
CA VAL A 167 -20.59 -0.11 -15.17
C VAL A 167 -20.12 -1.02 -16.31
N LEU A 168 -20.75 -0.96 -17.47
CA LEU A 168 -20.38 -1.73 -18.65
C LEU A 168 -18.95 -1.37 -19.11
N ARG A 169 -18.61 -0.08 -19.15
CA ARG A 169 -17.26 0.39 -19.51
C ARG A 169 -16.18 -0.16 -18.59
N VAL A 170 -16.44 -0.25 -17.29
CA VAL A 170 -15.51 -0.87 -16.33
C VAL A 170 -15.46 -2.38 -16.52
N SER A 171 -16.60 -3.04 -16.73
CA SER A 171 -16.68 -4.49 -16.84
C SER A 171 -15.96 -5.04 -18.08
N ALA A 172 -15.89 -4.26 -19.16
CA ALA A 172 -15.22 -4.63 -20.40
C ALA A 172 -13.68 -4.75 -20.24
N SER A 173 -13.08 -3.99 -19.31
CA SER A 173 -11.62 -3.90 -19.18
C SER A 173 -11.08 -4.39 -17.83
N ALA A 174 -11.95 -4.59 -16.82
CA ALA A 174 -11.54 -4.91 -15.46
C ALA A 174 -11.96 -6.32 -15.04
N SER A 175 -11.27 -6.86 -14.02
CA SER A 175 -11.67 -8.13 -13.41
C SER A 175 -13.04 -8.01 -12.74
N PRO A 176 -13.82 -9.11 -12.61
CA PRO A 176 -15.11 -9.11 -11.90
C PRO A 176 -15.03 -8.55 -10.48
N SER A 177 -13.93 -8.77 -9.77
CA SER A 177 -13.70 -8.22 -8.43
C SER A 177 -13.54 -6.70 -8.44
N THR A 178 -12.84 -6.17 -9.46
CA THR A 178 -12.65 -4.72 -9.65
C THR A 178 -13.96 -4.05 -10.03
N THR A 179 -14.72 -4.67 -10.91
CA THR A 179 -16.06 -4.17 -11.31
C THR A 179 -17.02 -4.17 -10.12
N LYS A 180 -17.03 -5.24 -9.31
CA LYS A 180 -17.84 -5.29 -8.09
C LYS A 180 -17.48 -4.16 -7.10
N LEU A 181 -16.19 -3.88 -6.93
CA LEU A 181 -15.72 -2.77 -6.09
C LEU A 181 -16.17 -1.42 -6.65
N PHE A 182 -16.11 -1.25 -7.98
CA PHE A 182 -16.59 -0.05 -8.64
C PHE A 182 -18.11 0.13 -8.41
N VAL A 183 -18.90 -0.91 -8.63
CA VAL A 183 -20.38 -0.89 -8.39
C VAL A 183 -20.70 -0.54 -6.94
N SER A 184 -19.97 -1.11 -5.97
CA SER A 184 -20.17 -0.80 -4.55
C SER A 184 -19.88 0.66 -4.22
N ALA A 185 -18.79 1.21 -4.76
CA ALA A 185 -18.44 2.61 -4.58
C ALA A 185 -19.44 3.54 -5.29
N LEU A 186 -19.83 3.19 -6.53
CA LEU A 186 -20.79 3.96 -7.31
C LEU A 186 -22.16 4.01 -6.63
N ARG A 187 -22.68 2.91 -6.13
CA ARG A 187 -23.92 2.88 -5.33
C ARG A 187 -23.85 3.79 -4.12
N SER A 188 -22.71 3.78 -3.41
CA SER A 188 -22.52 4.65 -2.25
C SER A 188 -22.50 6.12 -2.65
N PHE A 189 -21.85 6.46 -3.77
CA PHE A 189 -21.80 7.82 -4.30
C PHE A 189 -23.19 8.31 -4.78
N LEU A 190 -23.93 7.49 -5.52
CA LEU A 190 -25.26 7.84 -6.02
C LEU A 190 -26.28 8.04 -4.89
N ARG A 191 -26.20 7.22 -3.82
CA ARG A 191 -27.02 7.44 -2.61
C ARG A 191 -26.67 8.73 -1.91
N PHE A 192 -25.38 9.03 -1.75
CA PHE A 192 -24.93 10.32 -1.23
C PHE A 192 -25.49 11.46 -2.09
N SER A 193 -25.33 11.39 -3.41
CA SER A 193 -25.82 12.44 -4.32
C SER A 193 -27.34 12.65 -4.24
N PHE A 194 -28.10 11.59 -4.03
CA PHE A 194 -29.56 11.68 -3.84
C PHE A 194 -29.92 12.31 -2.47
N VAL A 195 -29.26 11.89 -1.38
CA VAL A 195 -29.49 12.43 -0.03
C VAL A 195 -29.16 13.91 0.04
N GLU A 196 -28.09 14.35 -0.64
CA GLU A 196 -27.71 15.76 -0.74
C GLU A 196 -28.56 16.57 -1.75
N GLY A 197 -29.57 15.95 -2.37
CA GLY A 197 -30.44 16.63 -3.34
C GLY A 197 -29.77 16.98 -4.68
N LEU A 198 -28.61 16.40 -4.97
CA LEU A 198 -27.83 16.67 -6.20
C LEU A 198 -28.38 15.92 -7.42
N THR A 199 -29.18 14.89 -7.20
CA THR A 199 -29.90 14.15 -8.25
C THR A 199 -31.39 14.11 -7.91
N PRO A 200 -32.28 14.29 -8.90
CA PRO A 200 -33.73 14.26 -8.65
C PRO A 200 -34.26 12.87 -8.30
N ASN A 201 -33.55 11.83 -8.70
CA ASN A 201 -33.94 10.44 -8.51
C ASN A 201 -32.81 9.62 -7.88
N GLU A 202 -33.16 8.57 -7.14
CA GLU A 202 -32.22 7.60 -6.58
C GLU A 202 -31.76 6.62 -7.68
N LEU A 203 -30.52 6.80 -8.15
CA LEU A 203 -29.96 6.05 -9.28
C LEU A 203 -29.11 4.84 -8.84
N SER A 204 -28.96 4.57 -7.55
CA SER A 204 -28.05 3.49 -7.09
C SER A 204 -28.50 2.10 -7.54
N ALA A 205 -29.78 1.88 -7.76
CA ALA A 205 -30.34 0.63 -8.27
C ALA A 205 -29.91 0.34 -9.72
N ALA A 206 -29.70 1.37 -10.54
CA ALA A 206 -29.22 1.24 -11.91
C ALA A 206 -27.77 0.71 -12.02
N ALA A 207 -26.97 0.85 -10.95
CA ALA A 207 -25.65 0.25 -10.86
C ALA A 207 -25.79 -1.28 -10.63
N LEU A 208 -25.99 -2.04 -11.70
CA LEU A 208 -26.28 -3.47 -11.64
C LEU A 208 -25.20 -4.27 -10.95
N SER A 209 -25.60 -5.31 -10.22
CA SER A 209 -24.67 -6.23 -9.57
C SER A 209 -24.00 -7.12 -10.57
N VAL A 210 -22.68 -7.21 -10.49
CA VAL A 210 -21.94 -8.22 -11.27
C VAL A 210 -22.15 -9.59 -10.62
N PRO A 211 -22.62 -10.59 -11.37
CA PRO A 211 -22.81 -11.94 -10.87
C PRO A 211 -21.53 -12.47 -10.24
N ARG A 212 -21.65 -13.10 -9.08
CA ARG A 212 -20.52 -13.75 -8.45
C ARG A 212 -20.29 -15.08 -9.20
N ARG A 213 -19.46 -15.07 -10.25
CA ARG A 213 -18.92 -16.33 -10.74
C ARG A 213 -18.24 -17.02 -9.56
N ARG A 214 -18.84 -18.12 -9.06
CA ARG A 214 -18.18 -18.97 -8.06
C ARG A 214 -16.81 -19.30 -8.64
N ARG A 215 -15.73 -18.93 -7.95
CA ARG A 215 -14.40 -19.39 -8.31
C ARG A 215 -14.46 -20.91 -8.36
N SER A 216 -14.23 -21.48 -9.52
CA SER A 216 -14.21 -22.93 -9.73
C SER A 216 -12.99 -23.58 -9.04
N SER A 217 -11.94 -22.81 -8.82
CA SER A 217 -10.72 -23.31 -8.19
C SER A 217 -10.72 -23.02 -6.69
N PRO A 218 -10.40 -24.04 -5.86
CA PRO A 218 -10.21 -23.85 -4.43
C PRO A 218 -9.08 -22.85 -4.16
N PRO A 219 -9.05 -22.20 -2.99
CA PRO A 219 -7.94 -21.34 -2.61
C PRO A 219 -6.68 -22.20 -2.47
N MET A 220 -5.77 -22.09 -3.44
CA MET A 220 -4.51 -22.83 -3.39
C MET A 220 -3.45 -22.02 -2.65
N GLY A 221 -2.79 -22.60 -1.67
CA GLY A 221 -1.55 -22.15 -1.09
C GLY A 221 -0.41 -22.14 -2.12
N ILE A 222 0.80 -21.89 -1.70
CA ILE A 222 2.02 -22.27 -2.42
C ILE A 222 2.53 -23.57 -1.83
N ASP A 223 3.19 -24.36 -2.63
CA ASP A 223 3.78 -25.60 -2.13
C ASP A 223 4.94 -25.34 -1.16
N ARG A 224 5.31 -26.37 -0.40
CA ARG A 224 6.38 -26.27 0.60
C ARG A 224 7.72 -25.88 -0.02
N ARG A 225 8.04 -26.38 -1.21
CA ARG A 225 9.30 -26.06 -1.92
C ARG A 225 9.36 -24.58 -2.29
N ALA A 226 8.25 -24.02 -2.78
CA ALA A 226 8.15 -22.59 -3.08
C ALA A 226 8.24 -21.73 -1.81
N ALA A 227 7.60 -22.13 -0.71
CA ALA A 227 7.70 -21.43 0.56
C ALA A 227 9.15 -21.41 1.08
N ASP A 228 9.85 -22.54 1.04
CA ASP A 228 11.25 -22.65 1.43
C ASP A 228 12.16 -21.86 0.50
N ALA A 229 11.88 -21.82 -0.80
CA ALA A 229 12.62 -21.01 -1.77
C ALA A 229 12.48 -19.52 -1.49
N LEU A 230 11.28 -19.04 -1.13
CA LEU A 230 11.06 -17.66 -0.71
C LEU A 230 11.92 -17.29 0.50
N LEU A 231 11.94 -18.14 1.52
CA LEU A 231 12.74 -17.91 2.74
C LEU A 231 14.24 -17.93 2.44
N ARG A 232 14.72 -18.90 1.65
CA ARG A 232 16.13 -19.00 1.24
C ARG A 232 16.59 -17.84 0.36
N SER A 233 15.69 -17.19 -0.38
CA SER A 233 15.99 -16.04 -1.22
C SER A 233 16.43 -14.79 -0.43
N CYS A 234 16.27 -14.80 0.90
CA CYS A 234 16.60 -13.67 1.76
C CYS A 234 18.06 -13.75 2.23
N ASP A 235 18.90 -12.83 1.75
CA ASP A 235 20.27 -12.69 2.24
C ASP A 235 20.30 -12.11 3.67
N ARG A 236 20.30 -12.99 4.66
CA ARG A 236 20.26 -12.61 6.09
C ARG A 236 21.56 -11.93 6.61
N ARG A 237 22.59 -11.78 5.79
CA ARG A 237 23.77 -10.97 6.10
C ARG A 237 23.43 -9.48 6.02
N ARG A 238 22.46 -9.11 5.19
CA ARG A 238 22.01 -7.74 4.96
C ARG A 238 20.81 -7.39 5.82
N SER A 239 20.71 -6.13 6.25
CA SER A 239 19.57 -5.61 7.03
C SER A 239 18.22 -5.83 6.34
N VAL A 240 18.17 -5.58 5.01
CA VAL A 240 16.96 -5.82 4.21
C VAL A 240 16.57 -7.30 4.22
N GLY A 241 17.55 -8.19 4.06
CA GLY A 241 17.28 -9.63 4.02
C GLY A 241 16.82 -10.19 5.36
N ARG A 242 17.36 -9.71 6.50
CA ARG A 242 16.86 -10.07 7.84
C ARG A 242 15.42 -9.64 8.03
N ARG A 243 15.08 -8.40 7.63
CA ARG A 243 13.71 -7.88 7.69
C ARG A 243 12.77 -8.71 6.83
N ASP A 244 13.14 -8.92 5.56
CA ASP A 244 12.30 -9.63 4.60
C ASP A 244 12.06 -11.08 5.05
N TYR A 245 13.08 -11.75 5.58
CA TYR A 245 12.99 -13.09 6.14
C TYR A 245 11.99 -13.16 7.32
N ALA A 246 12.11 -12.24 8.30
CA ALA A 246 11.19 -12.17 9.44
C ALA A 246 9.74 -11.92 8.97
N ILE A 247 9.53 -11.00 8.01
CA ILE A 247 8.22 -10.71 7.44
C ILE A 247 7.61 -11.96 6.77
N LEU A 248 8.40 -12.69 5.97
CA LEU A 248 7.94 -13.90 5.29
C LEU A 248 7.58 -15.01 6.29
N LEU A 249 8.36 -15.19 7.36
CA LEU A 249 8.04 -16.14 8.42
C LEU A 249 6.74 -15.76 9.15
N VAL A 250 6.55 -14.49 9.51
CA VAL A 250 5.31 -14.00 10.12
C VAL A 250 4.09 -14.29 9.23
N LEU A 251 4.22 -14.04 7.92
CA LEU A 251 3.14 -14.32 6.97
C LEU A 251 2.84 -15.81 6.82
N LEU A 252 3.86 -16.66 6.78
CA LEU A 252 3.73 -18.11 6.57
C LEU A 252 3.32 -18.87 7.83
N ARG A 253 3.85 -18.49 9.03
CA ARG A 253 3.64 -19.22 10.29
C ARG A 253 2.44 -18.72 11.08
N LEU A 254 2.20 -17.39 11.08
CA LEU A 254 1.09 -16.78 11.81
C LEU A 254 -0.10 -16.42 10.91
N GLY A 255 0.05 -16.53 9.60
CA GLY A 255 -1.01 -16.23 8.64
C GLY A 255 -1.53 -14.79 8.74
N LEU A 256 -0.71 -13.83 9.16
CA LEU A 256 -1.12 -12.45 9.29
C LEU A 256 -1.44 -11.81 7.93
N ARG A 257 -2.37 -10.86 7.93
CA ARG A 257 -2.62 -10.03 6.73
C ARG A 257 -1.48 -9.02 6.57
N ALA A 258 -1.21 -8.62 5.34
CA ALA A 258 -0.14 -7.63 5.07
C ALA A 258 -0.31 -6.32 5.86
N GLY A 259 -1.56 -5.89 6.09
CA GLY A 259 -1.85 -4.72 6.91
C GLY A 259 -1.56 -4.95 8.40
N GLU A 260 -1.88 -6.12 8.91
CA GLU A 260 -1.58 -6.52 10.29
C GLU A 260 -0.06 -6.53 10.51
N VAL A 261 0.71 -7.17 9.61
CA VAL A 261 2.19 -7.17 9.69
C VAL A 261 2.77 -5.76 9.60
N GLY A 262 2.22 -4.92 8.71
CA GLY A 262 2.68 -3.55 8.54
C GLY A 262 2.36 -2.63 9.72
N GLY A 263 1.37 -2.99 10.55
CA GLY A 263 0.96 -2.26 11.74
C GLY A 263 1.56 -2.78 13.05
N LEU A 264 2.30 -3.90 13.03
CA LEU A 264 2.95 -4.43 14.24
C LEU A 264 3.91 -3.41 14.83
N CYS A 265 3.80 -3.20 16.13
CA CYS A 265 4.67 -2.34 16.94
C CYS A 265 5.58 -3.14 17.86
N LEU A 266 6.64 -2.54 18.36
CA LEU A 266 7.59 -3.21 19.27
C LEU A 266 6.91 -3.68 20.56
N GLN A 267 5.92 -2.95 21.03
CA GLN A 267 5.15 -3.25 22.25
C GLN A 267 4.15 -4.41 22.07
N ASP A 268 3.89 -4.83 20.83
CA ASP A 268 2.96 -5.93 20.54
C ASP A 268 3.58 -7.31 20.82
N PHE A 269 4.90 -7.36 21.04
CA PHE A 269 5.61 -8.61 21.32
C PHE A 269 5.83 -8.78 22.83
N ASP A 270 5.13 -9.75 23.41
CA ASP A 270 5.41 -10.22 24.76
C ASP A 270 6.45 -11.36 24.71
N TRP A 271 7.71 -10.99 24.86
CA TRP A 271 8.84 -11.93 24.78
C TRP A 271 8.87 -12.92 25.95
N ARG A 272 8.26 -12.58 27.10
CA ARG A 272 8.20 -13.46 28.27
C ARG A 272 7.12 -14.52 28.11
N ALA A 273 5.94 -14.09 27.67
CA ALA A 273 4.84 -15.00 27.42
C ALA A 273 5.00 -15.77 26.09
N GLY A 274 5.92 -15.34 25.19
CA GLY A 274 6.03 -15.92 23.86
C GLY A 274 4.80 -15.66 23.01
N GLU A 275 4.24 -14.44 23.09
CA GLU A 275 3.01 -14.04 22.42
C GLU A 275 3.21 -12.79 21.56
N VAL A 276 2.34 -12.62 20.57
CA VAL A 276 2.22 -11.40 19.78
C VAL A 276 0.78 -10.93 19.74
N THR A 277 0.56 -9.64 20.02
CA THR A 277 -0.72 -8.96 19.92
C THR A 277 -0.91 -8.44 18.50
N VAL A 278 -2.05 -8.75 17.88
CA VAL A 278 -2.35 -8.39 16.49
C VAL A 278 -3.62 -7.55 16.46
N HIS A 279 -3.52 -6.35 15.89
CA HIS A 279 -4.62 -5.43 15.71
C HIS A 279 -5.30 -5.68 14.35
N GLY A 280 -6.51 -6.22 14.39
CA GLY A 280 -7.31 -6.55 13.22
C GLY A 280 -8.22 -5.43 12.75
N LYS A 281 -8.94 -5.68 11.65
CA LYS A 281 -9.95 -4.73 11.13
C LYS A 281 -11.08 -4.53 12.13
N GLY A 282 -11.52 -3.29 12.33
CA GLY A 282 -12.60 -2.93 13.24
C GLY A 282 -12.20 -2.90 14.71
N GLY A 283 -10.93 -2.62 15.03
CA GLY A 283 -10.45 -2.50 16.40
C GLY A 283 -10.30 -3.81 17.17
N ARG A 284 -10.47 -4.96 16.50
CA ARG A 284 -10.34 -6.27 17.15
C ARG A 284 -8.87 -6.54 17.50
N VAL A 285 -8.63 -6.98 18.72
CA VAL A 285 -7.31 -7.35 19.22
C VAL A 285 -7.26 -8.86 19.47
N HIS A 286 -6.20 -9.49 18.98
CA HIS A 286 -5.99 -10.93 19.14
C HIS A 286 -4.58 -11.19 19.66
N ARG A 287 -4.43 -12.11 20.60
CA ARG A 287 -3.15 -12.64 21.01
C ARG A 287 -2.88 -13.97 20.34
N LEU A 288 -1.69 -14.16 19.84
CA LEU A 288 -1.24 -15.38 19.17
C LEU A 288 0.05 -15.85 19.78
N PRO A 289 0.25 -17.17 19.89
CA PRO A 289 1.55 -17.71 20.26
C PRO A 289 2.59 -17.28 19.21
N LEU A 290 3.78 -16.95 19.66
CA LEU A 290 4.92 -16.57 18.82
C LEU A 290 5.85 -17.77 18.67
N PRO A 291 5.85 -18.50 17.55
CA PRO A 291 6.75 -19.62 17.32
C PRO A 291 8.21 -19.18 17.46
N THR A 292 9.06 -20.07 17.98
CA THR A 292 10.46 -19.78 18.27
C THR A 292 11.22 -19.29 17.03
N ASP A 293 11.02 -19.95 15.86
CA ASP A 293 11.64 -19.57 14.59
C ASP A 293 11.27 -18.14 14.16
N VAL A 294 10.01 -17.75 14.38
CA VAL A 294 9.51 -16.40 14.09
C VAL A 294 10.12 -15.39 15.06
N GLY A 295 10.10 -15.70 16.36
CA GLY A 295 10.68 -14.86 17.41
C GLY A 295 12.16 -14.59 17.17
N GLU A 296 12.95 -15.62 16.90
CA GLU A 296 14.38 -15.51 16.59
C GLU A 296 14.64 -14.63 15.36
N ALA A 297 13.85 -14.80 14.28
CA ALA A 297 13.99 -14.01 13.09
C ALA A 297 13.69 -12.53 13.33
N ILE A 298 12.65 -12.24 14.13
CA ILE A 298 12.31 -10.86 14.52
C ILE A 298 13.43 -10.27 15.37
N VAL A 299 13.92 -10.97 16.38
CA VAL A 299 15.04 -10.50 17.24
C VAL A 299 16.30 -10.26 16.42
N ALA A 300 16.63 -11.15 15.48
CA ALA A 300 17.78 -10.97 14.59
C ALA A 300 17.65 -9.71 13.72
N TYR A 301 16.45 -9.40 13.25
CA TYR A 301 16.16 -8.16 12.55
C TYR A 301 16.24 -6.95 13.47
N LEU A 302 15.58 -6.97 14.60
CA LEU A 302 15.54 -5.84 15.55
C LEU A 302 16.95 -5.45 16.02
N ARG A 303 17.79 -6.44 16.36
CA ARG A 303 19.15 -6.20 16.85
C ARG A 303 20.14 -5.77 15.77
N ARG A 304 20.06 -6.35 14.56
CA ARG A 304 21.11 -6.23 13.52
C ARG A 304 20.62 -5.75 12.15
N GLY A 305 19.33 -5.45 12.01
CA GLY A 305 18.73 -5.07 10.73
C GLY A 305 17.86 -3.83 10.75
N ARG A 306 17.28 -3.51 11.90
CA ARG A 306 16.44 -2.33 12.06
C ARG A 306 17.31 -1.07 12.08
N PRO A 307 16.93 0.02 11.34
CA PRO A 307 17.69 1.27 11.37
C PRO A 307 17.84 1.81 12.80
N ASN A 308 19.08 2.17 13.18
CA ASN A 308 19.38 2.72 14.49
C ASN A 308 18.79 4.14 14.62
N GLY A 309 18.45 4.55 15.86
CA GLY A 309 17.94 5.90 16.16
C GLY A 309 16.53 6.17 15.66
N ALA A 310 15.83 5.19 15.14
CA ALA A 310 14.44 5.38 14.75
C ALA A 310 13.57 5.48 16.01
N ALA A 311 13.09 6.69 16.33
CA ALA A 311 12.10 6.95 17.38
C ALA A 311 10.73 6.32 17.10
N ARG A 312 10.64 5.49 16.07
CA ARG A 312 9.42 4.85 15.60
C ARG A 312 9.12 3.59 16.39
N ARG A 313 7.86 3.37 16.71
CA ARG A 313 7.39 2.18 17.45
C ARG A 313 7.10 1.00 16.53
N GLU A 314 6.87 1.22 15.26
CA GLU A 314 6.57 0.16 14.30
C GLU A 314 7.74 -0.83 14.20
N ALA A 315 7.43 -2.12 14.22
CA ALA A 315 8.42 -3.18 14.20
C ALA A 315 9.20 -3.20 12.87
N PHE A 316 8.49 -3.17 11.75
CA PHE A 316 9.09 -3.29 10.42
C PHE A 316 9.20 -1.94 9.71
N LEU A 317 10.43 -1.49 9.52
CA LEU A 317 10.76 -0.21 8.90
C LEU A 317 11.35 -0.38 7.49
N ARG A 318 11.26 0.68 6.70
CA ARG A 318 12.04 0.81 5.48
C ARG A 318 13.52 0.98 5.86
N VAL A 319 14.36 0.11 5.32
CA VAL A 319 15.82 0.16 5.55
C VAL A 319 16.49 1.15 4.59
N VAL A 320 15.84 1.46 3.47
CA VAL A 320 16.30 2.46 2.49
C VAL A 320 15.53 3.75 2.71
N ALA A 321 16.24 4.84 2.73
CA ALA A 321 15.69 6.18 2.94
C ALA A 321 14.63 6.57 1.88
N PRO A 322 13.67 7.41 2.26
CA PRO A 322 13.43 7.90 3.60
C PRO A 322 12.95 6.78 4.52
N THR A 323 13.58 6.68 5.70
CA THR A 323 13.20 5.68 6.71
C THR A 323 11.78 5.96 7.23
N GLY A 324 11.10 4.91 7.66
CA GLY A 324 9.73 5.03 8.15
C GLY A 324 9.00 3.69 8.13
N PRO A 325 7.73 3.63 8.52
CA PRO A 325 6.95 2.41 8.51
C PRO A 325 6.93 1.75 7.13
N LEU A 326 6.99 0.43 7.10
CA LEU A 326 6.92 -0.29 5.83
C LEU A 326 5.50 -0.28 5.26
N GLY A 327 4.49 -0.37 6.11
CA GLY A 327 3.07 -0.37 5.77
C GLY A 327 2.65 -1.54 4.88
N THR A 328 1.36 -1.64 4.58
CA THR A 328 0.76 -2.74 3.80
C THR A 328 1.39 -2.92 2.42
N ASN A 329 1.62 -1.81 1.72
CA ASN A 329 2.21 -1.85 0.38
C ASN A 329 3.68 -2.29 0.41
N GLY A 330 4.41 -1.92 1.45
CA GLY A 330 5.78 -2.35 1.69
C GLY A 330 5.86 -3.86 1.95
N ILE A 331 4.99 -4.39 2.80
CA ILE A 331 4.88 -5.85 3.04
C ILE A 331 4.56 -6.60 1.74
N SER A 332 3.59 -6.12 0.98
CA SER A 332 3.25 -6.71 -0.33
C SER A 332 4.42 -6.68 -1.32
N ARG A 333 5.23 -5.62 -1.28
CA ARG A 333 6.44 -5.50 -2.09
C ARG A 333 7.52 -6.50 -1.65
N VAL A 334 7.69 -6.74 -0.34
CA VAL A 334 8.63 -7.76 0.17
C VAL A 334 8.32 -9.12 -0.43
N VAL A 335 7.06 -9.56 -0.39
CA VAL A 335 6.64 -10.85 -0.98
C VAL A 335 6.93 -10.89 -2.48
N ARG A 336 6.59 -9.85 -3.22
CA ARG A 336 6.83 -9.77 -4.67
C ARG A 336 8.32 -9.84 -5.01
N CYS A 337 9.15 -9.10 -4.28
CA CYS A 337 10.61 -9.14 -4.47
C CYS A 337 11.20 -10.50 -4.10
N ALA A 338 10.67 -11.18 -3.08
CA ALA A 338 11.08 -12.53 -2.72
C ALA A 338 10.74 -13.54 -3.82
N CYS A 339 9.52 -13.47 -4.41
CA CYS A 339 9.14 -14.30 -5.55
C CYS A 339 10.12 -14.13 -6.73
N SER A 340 10.43 -12.88 -7.09
CA SER A 340 11.38 -12.58 -8.16
C SER A 340 12.78 -13.13 -7.87
N ARG A 341 13.30 -12.98 -6.64
CA ARG A 341 14.61 -13.51 -6.25
C ARG A 341 14.66 -15.05 -6.22
N ALA A 342 13.56 -15.67 -5.81
CA ALA A 342 13.46 -17.12 -5.69
C ALA A 342 13.13 -17.83 -7.04
N GLY A 343 12.82 -17.08 -8.10
CA GLY A 343 12.38 -17.65 -9.37
C GLY A 343 11.03 -18.38 -9.30
N VAL A 344 10.18 -18.07 -8.31
CA VAL A 344 8.86 -18.69 -8.15
C VAL A 344 7.77 -17.80 -8.76
N PRO A 345 6.62 -18.39 -9.16
CA PRO A 345 5.49 -17.61 -9.67
C PRO A 345 5.09 -16.50 -8.71
N MET A 346 4.74 -15.34 -9.28
CA MET A 346 4.39 -14.15 -8.52
C MET A 346 3.13 -14.37 -7.69
N VAL A 347 3.25 -14.25 -6.37
CA VAL A 347 2.13 -14.37 -5.44
C VAL A 347 1.95 -13.11 -4.59
N ARG A 348 0.76 -12.92 -4.06
CA ARG A 348 0.45 -11.84 -3.11
C ARG A 348 0.58 -12.34 -1.67
N ALA A 349 0.80 -11.44 -0.72
CA ALA A 349 0.90 -11.78 0.71
C ALA A 349 -0.28 -12.63 1.22
N HIS A 350 -1.50 -12.39 0.73
CA HIS A 350 -2.67 -13.17 1.11
C HIS A 350 -2.56 -14.66 0.71
N ARG A 351 -1.80 -14.97 -0.36
CA ARG A 351 -1.54 -16.36 -0.76
C ARG A 351 -0.71 -17.13 0.27
N LEU A 352 0.21 -16.44 0.97
CA LEU A 352 1.01 -17.05 2.05
C LEU A 352 0.13 -17.44 3.24
N ARG A 353 -0.87 -16.61 3.56
CA ARG A 353 -1.89 -16.93 4.55
C ARG A 353 -2.76 -18.13 4.12
N HIS A 354 -3.12 -18.24 2.84
CA HIS A 354 -3.80 -19.41 2.31
C HIS A 354 -2.94 -20.68 2.42
N THR A 355 -1.62 -20.55 2.28
CA THR A 355 -0.68 -21.67 2.48
C THR A 355 -0.81 -22.28 3.88
N LEU A 356 -0.79 -21.43 4.92
CA LEU A 356 -0.99 -21.89 6.29
C LEU A 356 -2.34 -22.60 6.45
N ALA A 357 -3.43 -22.02 5.92
CA ALA A 357 -4.75 -22.64 6.00
C ALA A 357 -4.81 -24.00 5.31
N CYS A 358 -4.23 -24.13 4.11
CA CYS A 358 -4.18 -25.41 3.39
C CYS A 358 -3.35 -26.45 4.17
N GLN A 359 -2.21 -26.06 4.75
CA GLN A 359 -1.40 -26.94 5.60
C GLN A 359 -2.17 -27.42 6.83
N MET A 360 -2.97 -26.56 7.46
CA MET A 360 -3.81 -26.95 8.60
C MET A 360 -4.90 -27.97 8.18
N VAL A 361 -5.52 -27.76 7.01
CA VAL A 361 -6.48 -28.74 6.44
C VAL A 361 -5.79 -30.07 6.14
N GLU A 362 -4.61 -30.05 5.53
CA GLU A 362 -3.84 -31.26 5.19
C GLU A 362 -3.48 -32.12 6.42
N VAL A 363 -3.29 -31.50 7.59
CA VAL A 363 -3.04 -32.21 8.85
C VAL A 363 -4.32 -32.48 9.66
N GLY A 364 -5.49 -32.25 9.08
CA GLY A 364 -6.79 -32.61 9.66
C GLY A 364 -7.34 -31.63 10.70
N VAL A 365 -6.83 -30.39 10.77
CA VAL A 365 -7.38 -29.36 11.69
C VAL A 365 -8.79 -28.97 11.25
N ALA A 366 -9.74 -28.95 12.19
CA ALA A 366 -11.13 -28.63 11.89
C ALA A 366 -11.31 -27.18 11.39
N LEU A 367 -12.23 -26.96 10.46
CA LEU A 367 -12.47 -25.64 9.84
C LEU A 367 -12.77 -24.50 10.85
N PRO A 368 -13.51 -24.74 11.96
CA PRO A 368 -13.70 -23.72 12.99
C PRO A 368 -12.39 -23.30 13.67
N GLU A 369 -11.49 -24.23 13.92
CA GLU A 369 -10.17 -23.94 14.51
C GLU A 369 -9.29 -23.16 13.54
N ILE A 370 -9.32 -23.52 12.25
CA ILE A 370 -8.65 -22.74 11.19
C ILE A 370 -9.22 -21.32 11.14
N ALA A 371 -10.54 -21.15 11.26
CA ALA A 371 -11.18 -19.85 11.32
C ALA A 371 -10.68 -19.01 12.50
N LEU A 372 -10.50 -19.65 13.66
CA LEU A 372 -10.01 -19.02 14.87
C LEU A 372 -8.55 -18.57 14.72
N VAL A 373 -7.66 -19.47 14.29
CA VAL A 373 -6.23 -19.17 14.06
C VAL A 373 -6.06 -18.06 13.04
N LEU A 374 -6.82 -18.11 11.95
CA LEU A 374 -6.78 -17.09 10.92
C LEU A 374 -7.58 -15.82 11.26
N ARG A 375 -8.30 -15.80 12.36
CA ARG A 375 -9.09 -14.63 12.81
C ARG A 375 -10.08 -14.17 11.72
N HIS A 376 -10.86 -15.14 11.20
CA HIS A 376 -11.90 -14.83 10.23
C HIS A 376 -13.09 -14.16 10.94
N SER A 377 -13.55 -13.04 10.39
CA SER A 377 -14.73 -12.35 10.89
C SER A 377 -16.04 -13.06 10.55
N SER A 378 -16.00 -14.02 9.63
CA SER A 378 -17.14 -14.80 9.17
C SER A 378 -16.68 -16.21 8.81
N LEU A 379 -17.42 -17.22 9.23
CA LEU A 379 -17.23 -18.63 8.87
C LEU A 379 -17.24 -18.84 7.34
N SER A 380 -17.99 -18.02 6.61
CA SER A 380 -18.00 -18.08 5.14
C SER A 380 -16.63 -17.91 4.50
N SER A 381 -15.69 -17.22 5.17
CA SER A 381 -14.30 -17.12 4.72
C SER A 381 -13.51 -18.40 4.89
N SER A 382 -13.93 -19.28 5.81
CA SER A 382 -13.28 -20.59 6.05
C SER A 382 -13.91 -21.70 5.22
N VAL A 383 -15.16 -21.57 4.83
CA VAL A 383 -15.85 -22.53 3.94
C VAL A 383 -15.15 -22.65 2.57
N GLU A 384 -14.39 -21.64 2.16
CA GLU A 384 -13.57 -21.75 0.95
C GLU A 384 -12.51 -22.85 1.08
N TYR A 385 -12.04 -23.17 2.28
CA TYR A 385 -11.05 -24.22 2.53
C TYR A 385 -11.67 -25.63 2.63
N ALA A 386 -12.97 -25.75 2.90
CA ALA A 386 -13.66 -27.05 2.83
C ALA A 386 -13.51 -27.72 1.45
N ARG A 387 -13.30 -26.94 0.40
CA ARG A 387 -13.07 -27.44 -0.96
C ARG A 387 -11.68 -28.01 -1.18
N VAL A 388 -10.75 -27.79 -0.25
CA VAL A 388 -9.38 -28.30 -0.29
C VAL A 388 -9.30 -29.62 0.46
N ASP A 389 -10.23 -29.88 1.37
CA ASP A 389 -10.32 -31.11 2.13
C ASP A 389 -10.92 -32.27 1.28
N ILE A 390 -10.07 -32.80 0.42
CA ILE A 390 -10.46 -33.88 -0.49
C ILE A 390 -10.79 -35.18 0.30
N GLN A 391 -10.17 -35.39 1.47
CA GLN A 391 -10.42 -36.57 2.29
C GLN A 391 -11.82 -36.50 2.95
N ALA A 392 -12.15 -35.35 3.58
CA ALA A 392 -13.48 -35.15 4.12
C ALA A 392 -14.56 -35.18 3.02
N LEU A 393 -14.27 -34.60 1.84
CA LEU A 393 -15.19 -34.65 0.70
C LEU A 393 -15.39 -36.06 0.18
N ARG A 394 -14.36 -36.90 0.16
CA ARG A 394 -14.47 -38.32 -0.22
C ARG A 394 -15.30 -39.12 0.77
N ALA A 395 -15.19 -38.82 2.06
CA ALA A 395 -15.95 -39.51 3.10
C ALA A 395 -17.49 -39.30 3.02
N VAL A 396 -17.90 -38.12 2.46
CA VAL A 396 -19.32 -37.76 2.28
C VAL A 396 -19.81 -37.91 0.82
N ALA A 397 -18.89 -38.22 -0.10
CA ALA A 397 -19.24 -38.46 -1.50
C ALA A 397 -20.03 -39.77 -1.62
N GLN A 398 -21.20 -39.72 -2.28
CA GLN A 398 -21.91 -40.93 -2.64
C GLN A 398 -21.11 -41.72 -3.68
N PRO A 399 -21.19 -43.07 -3.63
CA PRO A 399 -20.59 -43.94 -4.66
C PRO A 399 -21.07 -43.50 -6.05
N TRP A 400 -20.18 -43.51 -7.03
CA TRP A 400 -20.56 -43.22 -8.41
C TRP A 400 -21.58 -44.28 -8.89
N PRO A 401 -22.75 -43.89 -9.46
CA PRO A 401 -23.69 -44.85 -10.02
C PRO A 401 -23.01 -45.67 -11.12
N GLY A 402 -22.81 -46.94 -10.90
CA GLY A 402 -22.13 -47.86 -11.85
C GLY A 402 -20.65 -48.14 -11.57
N GLY A 403 -20.09 -47.63 -10.47
CA GLY A 403 -18.78 -48.06 -10.00
C GLY A 403 -18.91 -49.40 -9.26
N ASP A 404 -18.29 -50.46 -9.78
CA ASP A 404 -18.20 -51.74 -9.12
C ASP A 404 -17.57 -51.60 -7.73
N ARG A 405 -18.11 -52.45 -6.79
CA ARG A 405 -17.68 -52.54 -5.39
C ARG A 405 -16.25 -53.04 -5.25
#